data_aac6bfc50dc3a0d576dc9e4b547e9dd0
#
_entry.id   aac6bfc50dc3a0d576dc9e4b547e9dd0
#
_cell.length_a   1.000
_cell.length_b   1.000
_cell.length_c   1.000
_cell.angle_alpha   90.00
_cell.angle_beta   90.00
_cell.angle_gamma   90.00
#
_symmetry.space_group_name_H-M   'P 1'
#
loop_
_entity.id
_entity.type
_entity.pdbx_description
1 polymer ?
#
loop_
_entity_poly.entity_id
_entity_poly.type
_entity_poly.pdbx_seq_one_letter_code
_entity_poly.pdbx_strand_id
1 'polypeptide(L)'
;EIRLDGRSYAEQGLDGIAQKHLGPEKAALARKGVAMYFAPADLARRQEMADRLLAEPGLLLKQLGNERSTFDERDIARALHRYVDDPVDFANIRARLMASDELVLLKPQQIDAETGKAKQPAVFTTREMLRLEYAMARSAEVLSRRKGFGVSNARAAAAVRSIETADTEKPFRLDPEQVDVVRHVTRDNAIAAVVGLAGAGKSTLLAAARVAWEGEGRRVIGAALAGKAAEGLEDSSGIRSRTLASWEMPWESGREQLNRGDVLVIDEAGMVSSQQMARILKAVEDAGAKAVLVGDAMQLQPIEAGAAFRAITERIGFAELAGVRRQRDAWARDASRLFARGKVEEGLDAYAQQGRIVETETRAEIVDRIVADWANARRDLLQKSADGEHPGRLRGDELLVLAHTNDDVRKLNTSLRNVMIGEGALTGAREFQTARGLREFAAGDRIIFLENARFVEPRARRLGPQYVKNGMLGTVVSTGDRRGDTLLSVRLDSGGDVVISQDSYRNVDHGYAATIHKSQGSTVDRTFVLATGMMDQHLTYVAMTRHRDRADLYAAKEDFEAKPEWG
;
A
#
# COMPACT_ATOMS: atom_id res chain seq x y z
N GLU A 1 -11.02 22.02 -3.92
CA GLU A 1 -11.99 22.61 -4.90
C GLU A 1 -12.49 23.93 -4.34
N ILE A 2 -12.16 25.04 -5.00
CA ILE A 2 -12.71 26.35 -4.65
C ILE A 2 -14.15 26.36 -5.19
N ARG A 3 -15.14 26.20 -4.31
CA ARG A 3 -16.54 26.48 -4.65
C ARG A 3 -16.78 27.98 -4.54
N LEU A 4 -17.02 28.61 -5.65
CA LEU A 4 -17.42 29.99 -5.73
C LEU A 4 -18.93 30.01 -6.05
N ASP A 5 -19.73 30.75 -5.26
CA ASP A 5 -21.20 30.94 -5.37
C ASP A 5 -22.04 29.63 -5.47
N GLY A 6 -21.57 28.54 -4.91
CA GLY A 6 -22.31 27.28 -4.88
C GLY A 6 -22.33 26.48 -6.19
N ARG A 7 -21.68 26.96 -7.26
CA ARG A 7 -21.55 26.30 -8.55
C ARG A 7 -20.20 25.60 -8.69
N SER A 8 -20.16 24.48 -9.40
CA SER A 8 -18.93 23.75 -9.68
C SER A 8 -18.03 24.53 -10.66
N TYR A 9 -16.76 24.14 -10.73
CA TYR A 9 -15.79 24.70 -11.69
C TYR A 9 -16.30 24.63 -13.15
N ALA A 10 -17.05 23.56 -13.50
CA ALA A 10 -17.62 23.40 -14.83
C ALA A 10 -18.79 24.35 -15.10
N GLU A 11 -19.58 24.67 -14.08
CA GLU A 11 -20.73 25.57 -14.22
C GLU A 11 -20.34 27.04 -14.38
N GLN A 12 -19.14 27.40 -13.89
CA GLN A 12 -18.64 28.77 -13.96
C GLN A 12 -17.60 28.99 -15.07
N GLY A 13 -16.93 27.91 -15.50
CA GLY A 13 -15.72 27.97 -16.30
C GLY A 13 -14.55 28.66 -15.57
N LEU A 14 -13.32 28.32 -15.91
CA LEU A 14 -12.12 28.96 -15.33
C LEU A 14 -12.13 30.48 -15.56
N ASP A 15 -12.70 30.91 -16.69
CA ASP A 15 -12.83 32.33 -17.07
C ASP A 15 -13.82 33.09 -16.20
N GLY A 16 -14.95 32.50 -15.84
CA GLY A 16 -15.95 33.13 -14.98
C GLY A 16 -15.43 33.30 -13.57
N ILE A 17 -14.69 32.30 -13.06
CA ILE A 17 -14.06 32.34 -11.72
C ILE A 17 -12.96 33.40 -11.69
N ALA A 18 -12.06 33.41 -12.68
CA ALA A 18 -10.96 34.36 -12.73
C ALA A 18 -11.45 35.80 -12.92
N GLN A 19 -12.46 36.03 -13.77
CA GLN A 19 -13.05 37.37 -13.98
C GLN A 19 -13.78 37.91 -12.76
N LYS A 20 -14.51 37.04 -12.01
CA LYS A 20 -15.27 37.45 -10.83
C LYS A 20 -14.36 37.88 -9.67
N HIS A 21 -13.22 37.21 -9.46
CA HIS A 21 -12.36 37.43 -8.31
C HIS A 21 -11.08 38.20 -8.60
N LEU A 22 -10.58 38.19 -9.82
CA LEU A 22 -9.30 38.79 -10.17
C LEU A 22 -9.46 39.99 -11.13
N GLY A 23 -10.62 40.16 -11.73
CA GLY A 23 -10.85 41.10 -12.82
C GLY A 23 -10.26 40.61 -14.15
N PRO A 24 -10.65 41.24 -15.29
CA PRO A 24 -10.34 40.73 -16.62
C PRO A 24 -8.83 40.67 -16.94
N GLU A 25 -8.04 41.64 -16.48
CA GLU A 25 -6.58 41.65 -16.72
C GLU A 25 -5.83 40.56 -15.95
N LYS A 26 -6.17 40.38 -14.66
CA LYS A 26 -5.56 39.33 -13.87
C LYS A 26 -6.05 37.93 -14.25
N ALA A 27 -7.30 37.83 -14.74
CA ALA A 27 -7.84 36.61 -15.30
C ALA A 27 -7.10 36.17 -16.58
N ALA A 28 -6.71 37.14 -17.45
CA ALA A 28 -5.90 36.88 -18.63
C ALA A 28 -4.46 36.42 -18.28
N LEU A 29 -3.88 36.99 -17.19
CA LEU A 29 -2.58 36.56 -16.67
C LEU A 29 -2.65 35.17 -16.00
N ALA A 30 -3.72 34.87 -15.26
CA ALA A 30 -3.95 33.55 -14.69
C ALA A 30 -4.12 32.46 -15.76
N ARG A 31 -4.82 32.75 -16.87
CA ARG A 31 -4.90 31.85 -18.03
C ARG A 31 -3.54 31.56 -18.66
N LYS A 32 -2.68 32.57 -18.79
CA LYS A 32 -1.28 32.34 -19.25
C LYS A 32 -0.49 31.51 -18.29
N GLY A 33 -0.69 31.70 -16.97
CA GLY A 33 -0.05 30.91 -15.93
C GLY A 33 -0.51 29.45 -15.91
N VAL A 34 -1.82 29.20 -16.07
CA VAL A 34 -2.37 27.82 -16.16
C VAL A 34 -1.85 27.12 -17.42
N ALA A 35 -1.78 27.81 -18.56
CA ALA A 35 -1.19 27.24 -19.78
C ALA A 35 0.31 26.93 -19.66
N MET A 36 1.03 27.60 -18.75
CA MET A 36 2.44 27.29 -18.47
C MET A 36 2.64 26.07 -17.56
N TYR A 37 1.61 25.64 -16.81
CA TYR A 37 1.72 24.50 -15.89
C TYR A 37 1.46 23.13 -16.53
N PHE A 38 0.80 23.08 -17.69
CA PHE A 38 0.58 21.84 -18.42
C PHE A 38 1.50 21.77 -19.63
N ALA A 39 2.26 20.68 -19.74
CA ALA A 39 3.01 20.43 -20.98
C ALA A 39 2.05 20.35 -22.17
N PRO A 40 2.41 20.88 -23.35
CA PRO A 40 1.57 20.82 -24.56
C PRO A 40 1.04 19.41 -24.87
N ALA A 41 1.84 18.38 -24.56
CA ALA A 41 1.46 16.98 -24.71
C ALA A 41 0.32 16.56 -23.75
N ASP A 42 0.24 17.13 -22.57
CA ASP A 42 -0.82 16.81 -21.59
C ASP A 42 -2.14 17.47 -21.98
N LEU A 43 -2.09 18.69 -22.53
CA LEU A 43 -3.26 19.37 -23.09
C LEU A 43 -3.82 18.62 -24.30
N ALA A 44 -2.95 18.15 -25.20
CA ALA A 44 -3.37 17.37 -26.38
C ALA A 44 -4.04 16.05 -25.96
N ARG A 45 -3.47 15.32 -24.99
CA ARG A 45 -4.06 14.09 -24.46
C ARG A 45 -5.40 14.33 -23.78
N ARG A 46 -5.53 15.44 -23.07
CA ARG A 46 -6.78 15.84 -22.41
C ARG A 46 -7.87 16.12 -23.43
N GLN A 47 -7.56 16.88 -24.51
CA GLN A 47 -8.48 17.17 -25.60
C GLN A 47 -8.88 15.88 -26.34
N GLU A 48 -7.92 15.03 -26.70
CA GLU A 48 -8.20 13.74 -27.34
C GLU A 48 -9.16 12.89 -26.48
N MET A 49 -8.97 12.86 -25.14
CA MET A 49 -9.88 12.14 -24.25
C MET A 49 -11.25 12.80 -24.20
N ALA A 50 -11.35 14.12 -24.19
CA ALA A 50 -12.63 14.85 -24.25
C ALA A 50 -13.42 14.50 -25.52
N ASP A 51 -12.77 14.51 -26.68
CA ASP A 51 -13.38 14.15 -27.97
C ASP A 51 -13.86 12.69 -27.97
N ARG A 52 -13.09 11.77 -27.37
CA ARG A 52 -13.49 10.37 -27.22
C ARG A 52 -14.68 10.21 -26.28
N LEU A 53 -14.76 10.98 -25.19
CA LEU A 53 -15.89 10.95 -24.25
C LEU A 53 -17.16 11.53 -24.86
N LEU A 54 -17.05 12.50 -25.76
CA LEU A 54 -18.19 13.00 -26.54
C LEU A 54 -18.75 11.92 -27.47
N ALA A 55 -17.88 11.15 -28.11
CA ALA A 55 -18.27 10.04 -28.97
C ALA A 55 -18.81 8.86 -28.15
N GLU A 56 -18.08 8.43 -27.14
CA GLU A 56 -18.33 7.23 -26.34
C GLU A 56 -18.21 7.51 -24.82
N PRO A 57 -19.26 8.07 -24.17
CA PRO A 57 -19.25 8.39 -22.75
C PRO A 57 -18.94 7.18 -21.84
N GLY A 58 -19.32 5.98 -22.27
CA GLY A 58 -19.10 4.72 -21.52
C GLY A 58 -17.65 4.45 -21.14
N LEU A 59 -16.69 5.04 -21.85
CA LEU A 59 -15.27 4.98 -21.48
C LEU A 59 -15.00 5.51 -20.07
N LEU A 60 -15.73 6.54 -19.63
CA LEU A 60 -15.60 7.09 -18.29
C LEU A 60 -16.11 6.11 -17.23
N LEU A 61 -17.23 5.42 -17.48
CA LEU A 61 -17.76 4.40 -16.58
C LEU A 61 -16.77 3.24 -16.42
N LYS A 62 -16.14 2.83 -17.53
CA LYS A 62 -15.11 1.79 -17.49
C LYS A 62 -13.90 2.22 -16.66
N GLN A 63 -13.43 3.46 -16.83
CA GLN A 63 -12.35 4.02 -16.02
C GLN A 63 -12.74 4.08 -14.53
N LEU A 64 -13.92 4.63 -14.21
CA LEU A 64 -14.42 4.69 -12.84
C LEU A 64 -14.59 3.31 -12.23
N GLY A 65 -15.11 2.33 -12.96
CA GLY A 65 -15.25 0.95 -12.50
C GLY A 65 -13.91 0.27 -12.19
N ASN A 66 -12.83 0.64 -12.89
CA ASN A 66 -11.49 0.16 -12.56
C ASN A 66 -10.92 0.84 -11.29
N GLU A 67 -11.22 2.14 -11.10
CA GLU A 67 -10.75 2.89 -9.93
C GLU A 67 -11.60 2.59 -8.67
N ARG A 68 -12.92 2.37 -8.81
CA ARG A 68 -13.86 2.22 -7.70
C ARG A 68 -14.98 1.22 -8.02
N SER A 69 -15.26 0.31 -7.09
CA SER A 69 -16.41 -0.63 -7.24
C SER A 69 -17.75 0.08 -7.11
N THR A 70 -17.81 1.16 -6.33
CA THR A 70 -19.01 1.99 -6.17
C THR A 70 -18.63 3.47 -6.21
N PHE A 71 -19.51 4.31 -6.74
CA PHE A 71 -19.32 5.74 -6.88
C PHE A 71 -20.66 6.49 -6.88
N ASP A 72 -20.62 7.78 -6.61
CA ASP A 72 -21.79 8.67 -6.68
C ASP A 72 -21.72 9.61 -7.90
N GLU A 73 -22.74 10.46 -8.07
CA GLU A 73 -22.76 11.45 -9.15
C GLU A 73 -21.62 12.47 -9.06
N ARG A 74 -21.11 12.76 -7.86
CA ARG A 74 -20.01 13.68 -7.65
C ARG A 74 -18.70 13.06 -8.14
N ASP A 75 -18.54 11.75 -7.98
CA ASP A 75 -17.39 11.03 -8.50
C ASP A 75 -17.40 11.04 -10.04
N ILE A 76 -18.58 10.82 -10.66
CA ILE A 76 -18.76 10.94 -12.12
C ILE A 76 -18.40 12.36 -12.58
N ALA A 77 -18.94 13.38 -11.92
CA ALA A 77 -18.67 14.77 -12.25
C ALA A 77 -17.18 15.10 -12.12
N ARG A 78 -16.54 14.67 -11.03
CA ARG A 78 -15.10 14.87 -10.77
C ARG A 78 -14.23 14.18 -11.84
N ALA A 79 -14.59 12.96 -12.23
CA ALA A 79 -13.85 12.23 -13.26
C ALA A 79 -14.00 12.91 -14.63
N LEU A 80 -15.20 13.40 -14.96
CA LEU A 80 -15.47 14.11 -16.21
C LEU A 80 -14.72 15.45 -16.29
N HIS A 81 -14.63 16.18 -15.16
CA HIS A 81 -13.88 17.44 -15.05
C HIS A 81 -12.39 17.32 -15.36
N ARG A 82 -11.82 16.14 -15.25
CA ARG A 82 -10.41 15.92 -15.61
C ARG A 82 -10.16 16.18 -17.09
N TYR A 83 -11.19 16.08 -17.93
CA TYR A 83 -11.08 16.09 -19.38
C TYR A 83 -11.92 17.17 -20.05
N VAL A 84 -13.12 17.48 -19.54
CA VAL A 84 -14.12 18.32 -20.20
C VAL A 84 -14.33 19.59 -19.37
N ASP A 85 -14.04 20.75 -20.00
CA ASP A 85 -14.21 22.07 -19.37
C ASP A 85 -15.44 22.81 -19.94
N ASP A 86 -15.91 22.45 -21.15
CA ASP A 86 -17.09 23.07 -21.74
C ASP A 86 -18.37 22.66 -21.01
N PRO A 87 -19.19 23.61 -20.50
CA PRO A 87 -20.38 23.30 -19.73
C PRO A 87 -21.47 22.53 -20.50
N VAL A 88 -21.58 22.76 -21.81
CA VAL A 88 -22.60 22.11 -22.65
C VAL A 88 -22.21 20.66 -22.90
N ASP A 89 -20.95 20.43 -23.27
CA ASP A 89 -20.41 19.09 -23.46
C ASP A 89 -20.44 18.29 -22.15
N PHE A 90 -20.07 18.91 -21.04
CA PHE A 90 -20.15 18.32 -19.71
C PHE A 90 -21.56 17.85 -19.36
N ALA A 91 -22.56 18.73 -19.53
CA ALA A 91 -23.96 18.41 -19.25
C ALA A 91 -24.48 17.29 -20.16
N ASN A 92 -24.13 17.31 -21.45
CA ASN A 92 -24.50 16.30 -22.44
C ASN A 92 -23.91 14.92 -22.06
N ILE A 93 -22.60 14.85 -21.84
CA ILE A 93 -21.93 13.60 -21.50
C ILE A 93 -22.49 13.05 -20.18
N ARG A 94 -22.66 13.89 -19.15
CA ARG A 94 -23.24 13.48 -17.87
C ARG A 94 -24.64 12.90 -18.03
N ALA A 95 -25.53 13.56 -18.80
CA ALA A 95 -26.88 13.07 -19.05
C ALA A 95 -26.86 11.69 -19.73
N ARG A 96 -26.00 11.51 -20.74
CA ARG A 96 -25.85 10.22 -21.44
C ARG A 96 -25.28 9.12 -20.52
N LEU A 97 -24.35 9.46 -19.61
CA LEU A 97 -23.81 8.53 -18.62
C LEU A 97 -24.90 8.09 -17.64
N MET A 98 -25.69 9.04 -17.13
CA MET A 98 -26.78 8.74 -16.18
C MET A 98 -27.92 7.93 -16.81
N ALA A 99 -28.10 8.00 -18.13
CA ALA A 99 -29.07 7.21 -18.88
C ALA A 99 -28.51 5.88 -19.42
N SER A 100 -27.23 5.58 -19.15
CA SER A 100 -26.56 4.39 -19.68
C SER A 100 -27.02 3.11 -18.99
N ASP A 101 -27.33 2.05 -19.75
CA ASP A 101 -27.62 0.71 -19.24
C ASP A 101 -26.42 0.05 -18.51
N GLU A 102 -25.20 0.56 -18.76
CA GLU A 102 -24.01 0.10 -18.04
C GLU A 102 -23.89 0.68 -16.63
N LEU A 103 -24.65 1.75 -16.32
CA LEU A 103 -24.71 2.32 -14.98
C LEU A 103 -25.82 1.65 -14.17
N VAL A 104 -25.49 1.05 -13.03
CA VAL A 104 -26.44 0.33 -12.19
C VAL A 104 -26.59 1.05 -10.86
N LEU A 105 -27.81 1.42 -10.50
CA LEU A 105 -28.17 2.01 -9.22
C LEU A 105 -28.17 0.91 -8.14
N LEU A 106 -27.27 1.01 -7.16
CA LEU A 106 -27.21 0.10 -5.99
C LEU A 106 -28.07 0.59 -4.82
N LYS A 107 -27.99 1.91 -4.55
CA LYS A 107 -28.76 2.54 -3.46
C LYS A 107 -29.32 3.85 -3.97
N PRO A 108 -30.63 4.09 -3.81
CA PRO A 108 -31.22 5.38 -4.16
C PRO A 108 -30.76 6.46 -3.19
N GLN A 109 -30.80 7.70 -3.65
CA GLN A 109 -30.56 8.86 -2.81
C GLN A 109 -31.52 8.88 -1.62
N GLN A 110 -30.98 9.09 -0.44
CA GLN A 110 -31.80 9.31 0.76
C GLN A 110 -31.96 10.80 1.01
N ILE A 111 -33.20 11.25 1.12
CA ILE A 111 -33.55 12.63 1.41
C ILE A 111 -34.00 12.70 2.87
N ASP A 112 -33.47 13.67 3.59
CA ASP A 112 -33.93 13.99 4.93
C ASP A 112 -35.35 14.57 4.86
N ALA A 113 -36.30 13.94 5.57
CA ALA A 113 -37.70 14.29 5.49
C ALA A 113 -38.02 15.68 6.10
N GLU A 114 -37.19 16.19 7.01
CA GLU A 114 -37.45 17.47 7.67
C GLU A 114 -36.82 18.63 6.90
N THR A 115 -35.62 18.41 6.35
CA THR A 115 -34.85 19.48 5.68
C THR A 115 -34.95 19.48 4.17
N GLY A 116 -35.47 18.39 3.56
CA GLY A 116 -35.51 18.19 2.11
C GLY A 116 -34.12 18.03 1.46
N LYS A 117 -33.03 18.01 2.25
CA LYS A 117 -31.67 17.87 1.75
C LYS A 117 -31.26 16.41 1.59
N ALA A 118 -30.36 16.15 0.65
CA ALA A 118 -29.79 14.82 0.49
C ALA A 118 -28.99 14.43 1.72
N LYS A 119 -29.44 13.40 2.46
CA LYS A 119 -28.76 12.81 3.62
C LYS A 119 -27.65 11.86 3.15
N GLN A 120 -27.94 11.08 2.12
CA GLN A 120 -26.93 10.23 1.46
C GLN A 120 -27.12 10.30 -0.07
N PRO A 121 -26.05 10.39 -0.85
CA PRO A 121 -26.13 10.39 -2.30
C PRO A 121 -26.59 9.03 -2.82
N ALA A 122 -27.10 9.00 -4.05
CA ALA A 122 -27.28 7.75 -4.77
C ALA A 122 -25.93 7.08 -5.02
N VAL A 123 -25.90 5.75 -4.88
CA VAL A 123 -24.69 4.94 -5.07
C VAL A 123 -24.85 4.08 -6.30
N PHE A 124 -23.91 4.15 -7.18
CA PHE A 124 -23.88 3.44 -8.46
C PHE A 124 -22.68 2.48 -8.54
N THR A 125 -22.80 1.54 -9.46
CA THR A 125 -21.70 0.69 -9.95
C THR A 125 -21.85 0.47 -11.44
N THR A 126 -20.89 -0.21 -12.08
CA THR A 126 -21.04 -0.63 -13.48
C THR A 126 -21.58 -2.05 -13.59
N ARG A 127 -22.29 -2.34 -14.69
CA ARG A 127 -22.75 -3.69 -15.00
C ARG A 127 -21.55 -4.67 -15.14
N GLU A 128 -20.42 -4.19 -15.65
CA GLU A 128 -19.17 -4.96 -15.76
C GLU A 128 -18.66 -5.35 -14.37
N MET A 129 -18.63 -4.43 -13.40
CA MET A 129 -18.21 -4.69 -12.03
C MET A 129 -19.11 -5.72 -11.35
N LEU A 130 -20.43 -5.61 -11.52
CA LEU A 130 -21.38 -6.61 -10.96
C LEU A 130 -21.13 -8.01 -11.53
N ARG A 131 -20.92 -8.13 -12.85
CA ARG A 131 -20.62 -9.42 -13.49
C ARG A 131 -19.32 -10.01 -12.96
N LEU A 132 -18.31 -9.18 -12.77
CA LEU A 132 -17.01 -9.56 -12.24
C LEU A 132 -17.10 -10.06 -10.79
N GLU A 133 -17.77 -9.30 -9.92
CA GLU A 133 -17.96 -9.69 -8.52
C GLU A 133 -18.80 -10.97 -8.40
N TYR A 134 -19.82 -11.12 -9.23
CA TYR A 134 -20.61 -12.36 -9.30
C TYR A 134 -19.76 -13.56 -9.74
N ALA A 135 -18.94 -13.42 -10.80
CA ALA A 135 -18.06 -14.47 -11.27
C ALA A 135 -17.03 -14.86 -10.20
N MET A 136 -16.41 -13.89 -9.54
CA MET A 136 -15.48 -14.10 -8.44
C MET A 136 -16.12 -14.87 -7.28
N ALA A 137 -17.31 -14.44 -6.86
CA ALA A 137 -18.05 -15.09 -5.78
C ALA A 137 -18.42 -16.54 -6.13
N ARG A 138 -18.86 -16.78 -7.38
CA ARG A 138 -19.15 -18.12 -7.89
C ARG A 138 -17.92 -19.02 -7.89
N SER A 139 -16.77 -18.54 -8.37
CA SER A 139 -15.52 -19.33 -8.33
C SER A 139 -15.14 -19.67 -6.88
N ALA A 140 -15.26 -18.73 -5.95
CA ALA A 140 -14.99 -19.00 -4.53
C ALA A 140 -15.93 -20.09 -3.97
N GLU A 141 -17.22 -20.06 -4.31
CA GLU A 141 -18.18 -21.10 -3.89
C GLU A 141 -17.88 -22.48 -4.52
N VAL A 142 -17.54 -22.52 -5.80
CA VAL A 142 -17.12 -23.78 -6.48
C VAL A 142 -15.89 -24.37 -5.80
N LEU A 143 -14.88 -23.56 -5.55
CA LEU A 143 -13.65 -23.98 -4.89
C LEU A 143 -13.91 -24.42 -3.44
N SER A 144 -14.83 -23.79 -2.72
CA SER A 144 -15.16 -24.16 -1.33
C SER A 144 -15.80 -25.55 -1.22
N ARG A 145 -16.47 -26.02 -2.28
CA ARG A 145 -17.11 -27.34 -2.34
C ARG A 145 -16.18 -28.41 -2.93
N ARG A 146 -15.17 -28.01 -3.71
CA ARG A 146 -14.21 -28.94 -4.34
C ARG A 146 -13.33 -29.59 -3.27
N LYS A 147 -13.17 -30.92 -3.37
CA LYS A 147 -12.42 -31.75 -2.43
C LYS A 147 -11.12 -32.29 -3.08
N GLY A 148 -10.28 -32.91 -2.29
CA GLY A 148 -9.06 -33.55 -2.71
C GLY A 148 -7.76 -32.84 -2.25
N PHE A 149 -7.85 -31.93 -1.29
CA PHE A 149 -6.72 -31.11 -0.78
C PHE A 149 -6.39 -31.36 0.70
N GLY A 150 -7.09 -32.29 1.33
CA GLY A 150 -6.96 -32.57 2.75
C GLY A 150 -5.58 -33.12 3.12
N VAL A 151 -5.06 -32.64 4.25
CA VAL A 151 -3.92 -33.22 4.95
C VAL A 151 -4.43 -33.85 6.22
N SER A 152 -3.94 -35.03 6.56
CA SER A 152 -4.35 -35.70 7.80
C SER A 152 -3.93 -34.87 9.04
N ASN A 153 -4.74 -34.94 10.10
CA ASN A 153 -4.44 -34.26 11.37
C ASN A 153 -3.08 -34.67 11.95
N ALA A 154 -2.68 -35.94 11.77
CA ALA A 154 -1.39 -36.43 12.22
C ALA A 154 -0.23 -35.77 11.48
N ARG A 155 -0.33 -35.59 10.15
CA ARG A 155 0.68 -34.90 9.34
C ARG A 155 0.70 -33.40 9.63
N ALA A 156 -0.44 -32.76 9.74
CA ALA A 156 -0.51 -31.36 10.12
C ALA A 156 0.17 -31.11 11.48
N ALA A 157 -0.10 -31.96 12.47
CA ALA A 157 0.56 -31.91 13.76
C ALA A 157 2.07 -32.20 13.69
N ALA A 158 2.51 -33.13 12.84
CA ALA A 158 3.93 -33.40 12.60
C ALA A 158 4.63 -32.18 11.96
N ALA A 159 4.00 -31.52 10.99
CA ALA A 159 4.51 -30.31 10.36
C ALA A 159 4.64 -29.15 11.35
N VAL A 160 3.66 -28.97 12.24
CA VAL A 160 3.75 -28.00 13.34
C VAL A 160 4.97 -28.27 14.21
N ARG A 161 5.12 -29.51 14.69
CA ARG A 161 6.28 -29.88 15.52
C ARG A 161 7.62 -29.69 14.80
N SER A 162 7.71 -29.99 13.50
CA SER A 162 8.96 -29.82 12.75
C SER A 162 9.40 -28.36 12.69
N ILE A 163 8.46 -27.41 12.58
CA ILE A 163 8.77 -25.98 12.58
C ILE A 163 9.14 -25.50 14.00
N GLU A 164 8.42 -25.98 15.04
CA GLU A 164 8.72 -25.63 16.44
C GLU A 164 10.12 -26.07 16.89
N THR A 165 10.65 -27.13 16.28
CA THR A 165 11.96 -27.71 16.61
C THR A 165 13.05 -27.41 15.61
N ALA A 166 12.77 -26.63 14.55
CA ALA A 166 13.73 -26.33 13.49
C ALA A 166 14.94 -25.51 14.00
N ASP A 167 14.71 -24.61 14.95
CA ASP A 167 15.76 -23.86 15.63
C ASP A 167 15.98 -24.47 17.03
N THR A 168 17.08 -25.20 17.19
CA THR A 168 17.43 -25.86 18.45
C THR A 168 17.95 -24.88 19.52
N GLU A 169 18.46 -23.71 19.11
CA GLU A 169 18.97 -22.69 20.02
C GLU A 169 17.83 -21.81 20.59
N LYS A 170 16.78 -21.61 19.82
CA LYS A 170 15.61 -20.79 20.19
C LYS A 170 14.30 -21.53 19.91
N PRO A 171 14.01 -22.62 20.62
CA PRO A 171 12.76 -23.35 20.42
C PRO A 171 11.57 -22.43 20.72
N PHE A 172 10.57 -22.46 19.84
CA PHE A 172 9.31 -21.74 20.03
C PHE A 172 8.13 -22.70 19.89
N ARG A 173 6.96 -22.27 20.33
CA ARG A 173 5.70 -23.01 20.10
C ARG A 173 4.69 -22.14 19.39
N LEU A 174 3.98 -22.74 18.45
CA LEU A 174 2.79 -22.14 17.88
C LEU A 174 1.68 -22.09 18.93
N ASP A 175 0.97 -20.97 19.00
CA ASP A 175 -0.20 -20.89 19.86
C ASP A 175 -1.32 -21.79 19.35
N PRO A 176 -2.25 -22.19 20.23
CA PRO A 176 -3.43 -22.97 19.83
C PRO A 176 -4.18 -22.36 18.64
N GLU A 177 -4.35 -21.04 18.64
CA GLU A 177 -4.99 -20.30 17.52
C GLU A 177 -4.23 -20.49 16.20
N GLN A 178 -2.90 -20.40 16.20
CA GLN A 178 -2.08 -20.65 15.01
C GLN A 178 -2.18 -22.11 14.54
N VAL A 179 -2.19 -23.06 15.46
CA VAL A 179 -2.36 -24.49 15.16
C VAL A 179 -3.73 -24.75 14.52
N ASP A 180 -4.78 -24.09 15.02
CA ASP A 180 -6.13 -24.23 14.46
C ASP A 180 -6.23 -23.59 13.05
N VAL A 181 -5.51 -22.49 12.81
CA VAL A 181 -5.39 -21.93 11.46
C VAL A 181 -4.65 -22.89 10.53
N VAL A 182 -3.55 -23.53 10.95
CA VAL A 182 -2.87 -24.58 10.15
C VAL A 182 -3.85 -25.69 9.80
N ARG A 183 -4.62 -26.19 10.76
CA ARG A 183 -5.67 -27.19 10.51
C ARG A 183 -6.73 -26.71 9.55
N HIS A 184 -7.15 -25.43 9.65
CA HIS A 184 -8.14 -24.84 8.76
C HIS A 184 -7.66 -24.77 7.31
N VAL A 185 -6.45 -24.26 7.06
CA VAL A 185 -5.95 -24.11 5.69
C VAL A 185 -5.57 -25.45 5.04
N THR A 186 -5.27 -26.46 5.85
CA THR A 186 -4.97 -27.84 5.37
C THR A 186 -6.22 -28.73 5.23
N ARG A 187 -7.44 -28.20 5.44
CA ARG A 187 -8.70 -28.90 5.16
C ARG A 187 -8.83 -29.28 3.70
N ASP A 188 -9.78 -30.17 3.45
CA ASP A 188 -9.99 -30.81 2.14
C ASP A 188 -10.53 -29.88 1.04
N ASN A 189 -10.91 -28.66 1.35
CA ASN A 189 -11.46 -27.70 0.39
C ASN A 189 -10.37 -27.09 -0.53
N ALA A 190 -10.76 -26.72 -1.77
CA ALA A 190 -9.86 -26.08 -2.73
C ALA A 190 -9.69 -24.55 -2.49
N ILE A 191 -10.35 -23.97 -1.49
CA ILE A 191 -10.12 -22.62 -1.04
C ILE A 191 -10.18 -22.55 0.48
N ALA A 192 -9.34 -21.73 1.09
CA ALA A 192 -9.40 -21.39 2.51
C ALA A 192 -9.03 -19.91 2.68
N ALA A 193 -9.61 -19.26 3.68
CA ALA A 193 -9.31 -17.89 4.02
C ALA A 193 -8.85 -17.77 5.48
N VAL A 194 -7.89 -16.88 5.71
CA VAL A 194 -7.35 -16.54 7.03
C VAL A 194 -7.40 -15.03 7.18
N VAL A 195 -8.15 -14.57 8.16
CA VAL A 195 -8.17 -13.16 8.58
C VAL A 195 -7.23 -13.01 9.78
N GLY A 196 -6.11 -12.37 9.57
CA GLY A 196 -5.11 -12.23 10.63
C GLY A 196 -4.64 -10.79 10.78
N LEU A 197 -4.63 -10.30 12.02
CA LEU A 197 -4.20 -8.96 12.35
C LEU A 197 -2.72 -8.71 12.01
N ALA A 198 -2.35 -7.43 11.88
CA ALA A 198 -0.95 -7.04 11.68
C ALA A 198 -0.08 -7.56 12.84
N GLY A 199 0.98 -8.32 12.51
CA GLY A 199 1.88 -8.87 13.53
C GLY A 199 1.37 -10.11 14.28
N ALA A 200 0.36 -10.80 13.77
CA ALA A 200 -0.20 -12.01 14.37
C ALA A 200 0.62 -13.30 14.07
N GLY A 201 1.74 -13.22 13.35
CA GLY A 201 2.57 -14.38 13.04
C GLY A 201 2.05 -15.25 11.90
N LYS A 202 1.36 -14.66 10.92
CA LYS A 202 0.82 -15.35 9.73
C LYS A 202 1.87 -16.18 8.98
N SER A 203 3.06 -15.64 8.81
CA SER A 203 4.11 -16.30 8.04
C SER A 203 4.63 -17.59 8.70
N THR A 204 4.73 -17.60 10.03
CA THR A 204 5.20 -18.79 10.78
C THR A 204 4.24 -19.97 10.63
N LEU A 205 2.93 -19.71 10.72
CA LEU A 205 1.94 -20.77 10.52
C LEU A 205 1.90 -21.26 9.05
N LEU A 206 2.19 -20.36 8.08
CA LEU A 206 2.28 -20.74 6.67
C LEU A 206 3.49 -21.64 6.40
N ALA A 207 4.59 -21.49 7.13
CA ALA A 207 5.72 -22.44 7.08
C ALA A 207 5.29 -23.84 7.49
N ALA A 208 4.52 -24.00 8.58
CA ALA A 208 3.99 -25.29 8.99
C ALA A 208 3.00 -25.86 7.96
N ALA A 209 2.11 -25.02 7.43
CA ALA A 209 1.17 -25.44 6.39
C ALA A 209 1.89 -25.88 5.10
N ARG A 210 2.96 -25.18 4.68
CA ARG A 210 3.83 -25.58 3.56
C ARG A 210 4.40 -26.98 3.76
N VAL A 211 5.02 -27.23 4.90
CA VAL A 211 5.59 -28.56 5.21
C VAL A 211 4.52 -29.65 5.14
N ALA A 212 3.30 -29.36 5.63
CA ALA A 212 2.19 -30.29 5.58
C ALA A 212 1.74 -30.60 4.14
N TRP A 213 1.64 -29.60 3.25
CA TRP A 213 1.25 -29.80 1.85
C TRP A 213 2.36 -30.46 1.01
N GLU A 214 3.62 -30.05 1.20
CA GLU A 214 4.77 -30.68 0.55
C GLU A 214 4.91 -32.15 0.94
N GLY A 215 4.59 -32.49 2.21
CA GLY A 215 4.51 -33.87 2.68
C GLY A 215 3.43 -34.71 1.98
N GLU A 216 2.42 -34.11 1.37
CA GLU A 216 1.43 -34.74 0.49
C GLU A 216 1.85 -34.70 -1.01
N GLY A 217 3.09 -34.28 -1.31
CA GLY A 217 3.60 -34.18 -2.68
C GLY A 217 3.06 -32.99 -3.47
N ARG A 218 2.54 -31.95 -2.81
CA ARG A 218 1.98 -30.77 -3.47
C ARG A 218 3.05 -29.72 -3.69
N ARG A 219 3.01 -29.05 -4.83
CA ARG A 219 3.79 -27.85 -5.07
C ARG A 219 3.09 -26.67 -4.41
N VAL A 220 3.82 -25.94 -3.56
CA VAL A 220 3.32 -24.73 -2.88
C VAL A 220 4.01 -23.51 -3.47
N ILE A 221 3.24 -22.54 -3.90
CA ILE A 221 3.73 -21.26 -4.41
C ILE A 221 3.04 -20.10 -3.69
N GLY A 222 3.77 -19.01 -3.55
CA GLY A 222 3.30 -17.81 -2.86
C GLY A 222 3.11 -16.64 -3.81
N ALA A 223 2.17 -15.80 -3.50
CA ALA A 223 1.91 -14.56 -4.22
C ALA A 223 1.57 -13.41 -3.25
N ALA A 224 1.95 -12.19 -3.61
CA ALA A 224 1.51 -10.97 -2.94
C ALA A 224 1.40 -9.85 -3.97
N LEU A 225 0.71 -8.75 -3.62
CA LEU A 225 0.56 -7.61 -4.52
C LEU A 225 1.90 -6.89 -4.73
N ALA A 226 2.65 -6.65 -3.66
CA ALA A 226 3.93 -5.94 -3.69
C ALA A 226 5.12 -6.91 -3.63
N GLY A 227 6.22 -6.55 -4.32
CA GLY A 227 7.44 -7.35 -4.34
C GLY A 227 8.03 -7.58 -2.94
N LYS A 228 8.01 -6.56 -2.07
CA LYS A 228 8.48 -6.67 -0.69
C LYS A 228 7.63 -7.64 0.15
N ALA A 229 6.32 -7.66 -0.04
CA ALA A 229 5.44 -8.61 0.65
C ALA A 229 5.69 -10.05 0.18
N ALA A 230 5.89 -10.26 -1.13
CA ALA A 230 6.23 -11.57 -1.67
C ALA A 230 7.57 -12.09 -1.13
N GLU A 231 8.59 -11.23 -1.03
CA GLU A 231 9.88 -11.56 -0.42
C GLU A 231 9.73 -11.91 1.07
N GLY A 232 9.01 -11.09 1.83
CA GLY A 232 8.73 -11.36 3.24
C GLY A 232 7.97 -12.68 3.46
N LEU A 233 7.06 -13.04 2.57
CA LEU A 233 6.39 -14.34 2.58
C LEU A 233 7.40 -15.48 2.31
N GLU A 234 8.27 -15.34 1.32
CA GLU A 234 9.30 -16.35 1.00
C GLU A 234 10.28 -16.52 2.14
N ASP A 235 10.87 -15.43 2.65
CA ASP A 235 11.87 -15.45 3.72
C ASP A 235 11.35 -16.08 5.02
N SER A 236 10.09 -15.79 5.36
CA SER A 236 9.51 -16.18 6.65
C SER A 236 8.78 -17.52 6.62
N SER A 237 8.29 -17.97 5.47
CA SER A 237 7.57 -19.25 5.34
C SER A 237 8.32 -20.30 4.53
N GLY A 238 9.35 -19.90 3.77
CA GLY A 238 10.04 -20.74 2.79
C GLY A 238 9.19 -21.07 1.56
N ILE A 239 8.03 -20.45 1.36
CA ILE A 239 7.19 -20.61 0.18
C ILE A 239 7.77 -19.75 -0.93
N ARG A 240 8.21 -20.35 -2.05
CA ARG A 240 8.68 -19.60 -3.23
C ARG A 240 7.62 -18.63 -3.69
N SER A 241 7.91 -17.33 -3.62
CA SER A 241 6.91 -16.27 -3.78
C SER A 241 7.30 -15.24 -4.83
N ARG A 242 6.30 -14.73 -5.56
CA ARG A 242 6.42 -13.63 -6.54
C ARG A 242 5.25 -12.67 -6.39
N THR A 243 5.31 -11.52 -7.08
CA THR A 243 4.11 -10.68 -7.19
C THR A 243 3.03 -11.37 -8.03
N LEU A 244 1.76 -11.04 -7.74
CA LEU A 244 0.63 -11.55 -8.52
C LEU A 244 0.82 -11.30 -10.02
N ALA A 245 1.20 -10.08 -10.42
CA ALA A 245 1.47 -9.74 -11.82
C ALA A 245 2.59 -10.60 -12.43
N SER A 246 3.62 -10.97 -11.66
CA SER A 246 4.71 -11.85 -12.11
C SER A 246 4.26 -13.30 -12.33
N TRP A 247 3.16 -13.72 -11.71
CA TRP A 247 2.52 -15.02 -11.99
C TRP A 247 1.53 -14.93 -13.15
N GLU A 248 0.72 -13.87 -13.22
CA GLU A 248 -0.29 -13.68 -14.28
C GLU A 248 0.33 -13.61 -15.68
N MET A 249 1.43 -12.85 -15.88
CA MET A 249 2.10 -12.71 -17.19
C MET A 249 2.51 -14.05 -17.86
N PRO A 250 3.21 -14.99 -17.17
CA PRO A 250 3.47 -16.31 -17.74
C PRO A 250 2.21 -17.13 -17.96
N TRP A 251 1.20 -17.05 -17.08
CA TRP A 251 -0.07 -17.79 -17.23
C TRP A 251 -0.81 -17.37 -18.50
N GLU A 252 -0.91 -16.06 -18.79
CA GLU A 252 -1.52 -15.55 -20.02
C GLU A 252 -0.85 -16.05 -21.29
N SER A 253 0.47 -16.27 -21.23
CA SER A 253 1.25 -16.84 -22.35
C SER A 253 1.33 -18.36 -22.35
N GLY A 254 0.56 -19.05 -21.51
CA GLY A 254 0.55 -20.51 -21.38
C GLY A 254 1.79 -21.12 -20.72
N ARG A 255 2.63 -20.28 -20.08
CA ARG A 255 3.85 -20.71 -19.39
C ARG A 255 3.67 -20.74 -17.88
N GLU A 256 4.42 -21.57 -17.19
CA GLU A 256 4.44 -21.68 -15.70
C GLU A 256 3.04 -21.79 -15.08
N GLN A 257 2.08 -22.39 -15.77
CA GLN A 257 0.70 -22.52 -15.31
C GLN A 257 0.59 -23.27 -13.98
N LEU A 258 -0.49 -23.02 -13.26
CA LEU A 258 -0.90 -23.84 -12.15
C LEU A 258 -1.26 -25.24 -12.63
N ASN A 259 -0.89 -26.25 -11.85
CA ASN A 259 -1.23 -27.63 -12.11
C ASN A 259 -2.28 -28.13 -11.11
N ARG A 260 -2.90 -29.23 -11.46
CA ARG A 260 -3.83 -29.90 -10.55
C ARG A 260 -3.13 -30.28 -9.24
N GLY A 261 -3.69 -29.85 -8.12
CA GLY A 261 -3.17 -30.13 -6.79
C GLY A 261 -2.13 -29.14 -6.28
N ASP A 262 -1.71 -28.16 -7.06
CA ASP A 262 -0.89 -27.06 -6.58
C ASP A 262 -1.63 -26.26 -5.49
N VAL A 263 -0.87 -25.64 -4.59
CA VAL A 263 -1.40 -24.72 -3.58
C VAL A 263 -0.83 -23.33 -3.83
N LEU A 264 -1.69 -22.38 -4.13
CA LEU A 264 -1.36 -20.96 -4.26
C LEU A 264 -1.74 -20.23 -2.97
N VAL A 265 -0.74 -19.73 -2.26
CA VAL A 265 -0.92 -18.88 -1.07
C VAL A 265 -0.83 -17.43 -1.49
N ILE A 266 -1.86 -16.64 -1.19
CA ILE A 266 -1.92 -15.20 -1.48
C ILE A 266 -1.86 -14.46 -0.15
N ASP A 267 -0.73 -13.79 0.11
CA ASP A 267 -0.57 -12.93 1.30
C ASP A 267 -0.98 -11.49 0.98
N GLU A 268 -1.35 -10.74 2.02
CA GLU A 268 -1.94 -9.41 1.92
C GLU A 268 -3.16 -9.38 0.96
N ALA A 269 -3.96 -10.44 0.97
CA ALA A 269 -5.12 -10.61 0.08
C ALA A 269 -6.16 -9.49 0.19
N GLY A 270 -6.19 -8.76 1.31
CA GLY A 270 -7.05 -7.60 1.52
C GLY A 270 -6.77 -6.43 0.56
N MET A 271 -5.58 -6.38 -0.04
CA MET A 271 -5.19 -5.35 -1.00
C MET A 271 -5.42 -5.73 -2.47
N VAL A 272 -5.84 -6.95 -2.74
CA VAL A 272 -6.06 -7.43 -4.11
C VAL A 272 -7.41 -6.93 -4.61
N SER A 273 -7.42 -6.25 -5.75
CA SER A 273 -8.65 -5.75 -6.37
C SER A 273 -9.60 -6.87 -6.77
N SER A 274 -10.91 -6.57 -6.87
CA SER A 274 -11.91 -7.54 -7.32
C SER A 274 -11.57 -8.09 -8.72
N GLN A 275 -11.05 -7.26 -9.61
CA GLN A 275 -10.67 -7.65 -10.96
C GLN A 275 -9.51 -8.68 -10.95
N GLN A 276 -8.46 -8.40 -10.19
CA GLN A 276 -7.32 -9.30 -10.10
C GLN A 276 -7.68 -10.60 -9.36
N MET A 277 -8.43 -10.51 -8.26
CA MET A 277 -8.88 -11.68 -7.51
C MET A 277 -9.77 -12.61 -8.36
N ALA A 278 -10.68 -12.05 -9.17
CA ALA A 278 -11.51 -12.83 -10.08
C ALA A 278 -10.69 -13.62 -11.10
N ARG A 279 -9.66 -12.99 -11.72
CA ARG A 279 -8.76 -13.69 -12.66
C ARG A 279 -7.99 -14.82 -11.98
N ILE A 280 -7.47 -14.58 -10.78
CA ILE A 280 -6.69 -15.55 -10.02
C ILE A 280 -7.57 -16.75 -9.61
N LEU A 281 -8.75 -16.50 -9.02
CA LEU A 281 -9.64 -17.58 -8.62
C LEU A 281 -10.12 -18.41 -9.81
N LYS A 282 -10.33 -17.77 -10.95
CA LYS A 282 -10.64 -18.49 -12.21
C LYS A 282 -9.48 -19.37 -12.65
N ALA A 283 -8.24 -18.88 -12.63
CA ALA A 283 -7.06 -19.67 -12.96
C ALA A 283 -6.87 -20.87 -12.01
N VAL A 284 -7.10 -20.68 -10.70
CA VAL A 284 -7.06 -21.75 -9.69
C VAL A 284 -8.17 -22.78 -9.94
N GLU A 285 -9.37 -22.33 -10.27
CA GLU A 285 -10.53 -23.18 -10.56
C GLU A 285 -10.27 -24.05 -11.79
N ASP A 286 -9.77 -23.45 -12.88
CA ASP A 286 -9.49 -24.12 -14.16
C ASP A 286 -8.34 -25.13 -14.04
N ALA A 287 -7.30 -24.79 -13.31
CA ALA A 287 -6.16 -25.68 -13.07
C ALA A 287 -6.50 -26.86 -12.12
N GLY A 288 -7.59 -26.79 -11.38
CA GLY A 288 -7.88 -27.74 -10.30
C GLY A 288 -6.88 -27.62 -9.15
N ALA A 289 -6.44 -26.41 -8.85
CA ALA A 289 -5.53 -26.06 -7.76
C ALA A 289 -6.29 -25.61 -6.50
N LYS A 290 -5.56 -25.32 -5.43
CA LYS A 290 -6.08 -24.75 -4.18
C LYS A 290 -5.61 -23.31 -4.03
N ALA A 291 -6.51 -22.41 -3.58
CA ALA A 291 -6.17 -21.06 -3.15
C ALA A 291 -6.21 -20.96 -1.61
N VAL A 292 -5.22 -20.30 -1.03
CA VAL A 292 -5.22 -19.92 0.40
C VAL A 292 -5.04 -18.41 0.48
N LEU A 293 -6.11 -17.73 0.89
CA LEU A 293 -6.14 -16.29 0.98
C LEU A 293 -5.80 -15.86 2.42
N VAL A 294 -4.74 -15.10 2.58
CA VAL A 294 -4.29 -14.62 3.89
C VAL A 294 -4.28 -13.10 3.85
N GLY A 295 -4.97 -12.46 4.76
CA GLY A 295 -5.07 -11.00 4.73
C GLY A 295 -5.60 -10.43 6.04
N ASP A 296 -5.65 -9.12 6.06
CA ASP A 296 -6.24 -8.34 7.14
C ASP A 296 -7.28 -7.40 6.52
N ALA A 297 -8.54 -7.62 6.84
CA ALA A 297 -9.66 -6.86 6.25
C ALA A 297 -9.67 -5.38 6.69
N MET A 298 -8.97 -5.05 7.78
CA MET A 298 -8.92 -3.69 8.34
C MET A 298 -7.67 -2.90 7.91
N GLN A 299 -6.71 -3.54 7.26
CA GLN A 299 -5.59 -2.83 6.63
C GLN A 299 -6.06 -2.03 5.41
N LEU A 300 -5.12 -1.43 4.68
CA LEU A 300 -5.42 -0.61 3.51
C LEU A 300 -6.28 -1.37 2.51
N GLN A 301 -7.30 -0.68 2.01
CA GLN A 301 -8.15 -1.19 0.94
C GLN A 301 -7.38 -1.18 -0.38
N PRO A 302 -7.78 -1.98 -1.37
CA PRO A 302 -7.21 -1.92 -2.71
C PRO A 302 -7.22 -0.51 -3.29
N ILE A 303 -6.17 -0.12 -4.02
CA ILE A 303 -6.13 1.13 -4.78
C ILE A 303 -7.13 1.07 -5.94
N GLU A 304 -7.24 -0.11 -6.58
CA GLU A 304 -8.25 -0.42 -7.59
C GLU A 304 -9.55 -0.91 -6.93
N ALA A 305 -10.62 -0.97 -7.73
CA ALA A 305 -11.97 -1.27 -7.26
C ALA A 305 -12.12 -2.61 -6.53
N GLY A 306 -12.83 -2.58 -5.42
CA GLY A 306 -13.48 -3.73 -4.78
C GLY A 306 -12.79 -4.26 -3.53
N ALA A 307 -13.62 -4.77 -2.61
CA ALA A 307 -13.21 -5.43 -1.37
C ALA A 307 -13.31 -6.96 -1.53
N ALA A 308 -12.60 -7.52 -2.49
CA ALA A 308 -12.68 -8.93 -2.89
C ALA A 308 -12.49 -9.89 -1.72
N PHE A 309 -11.44 -9.69 -0.93
CA PHE A 309 -11.11 -10.57 0.20
C PHE A 309 -12.25 -10.63 1.21
N ARG A 310 -12.85 -9.48 1.55
CA ARG A 310 -13.98 -9.42 2.46
C ARG A 310 -15.20 -10.14 1.90
N ALA A 311 -15.54 -9.87 0.64
CA ALA A 311 -16.69 -10.51 -0.02
C ALA A 311 -16.55 -12.04 -0.09
N ILE A 312 -15.33 -12.55 -0.28
CA ILE A 312 -15.03 -13.98 -0.29
C ILE A 312 -15.16 -14.55 1.13
N THR A 313 -14.51 -13.93 2.13
CA THR A 313 -14.50 -14.42 3.52
C THR A 313 -15.92 -14.50 4.12
N GLU A 314 -16.79 -13.53 3.81
CA GLU A 314 -18.19 -13.55 4.22
C GLU A 314 -18.98 -14.74 3.63
N ARG A 315 -18.58 -15.25 2.45
CA ARG A 315 -19.27 -16.37 1.79
C ARG A 315 -18.74 -17.75 2.17
N ILE A 316 -17.42 -17.91 2.24
CA ILE A 316 -16.82 -19.23 2.47
C ILE A 316 -16.42 -19.47 3.92
N GLY A 317 -16.50 -18.45 4.78
CA GLY A 317 -15.96 -18.44 6.12
C GLY A 317 -14.43 -18.28 6.13
N PHE A 318 -13.88 -18.11 7.30
CA PHE A 318 -12.43 -17.91 7.52
C PHE A 318 -11.99 -18.43 8.88
N ALA A 319 -10.70 -18.66 9.06
CA ALA A 319 -10.08 -18.77 10.38
C ALA A 319 -9.54 -17.41 10.80
N GLU A 320 -9.78 -17.03 12.04
CA GLU A 320 -9.30 -15.78 12.60
C GLU A 320 -7.98 -16.00 13.34
N LEU A 321 -7.06 -15.03 13.22
CA LEU A 321 -5.81 -14.95 13.95
C LEU A 321 -5.72 -13.57 14.62
N ALA A 322 -6.25 -13.48 15.84
CA ALA A 322 -6.39 -12.22 16.58
C ALA A 322 -5.19 -11.91 17.50
N GLY A 323 -4.31 -12.88 17.72
CA GLY A 323 -3.15 -12.75 18.59
C GLY A 323 -2.07 -11.83 18.02
N VAL A 324 -2.06 -10.54 18.38
CA VAL A 324 -1.01 -9.59 17.99
C VAL A 324 0.28 -9.86 18.77
N ARG A 325 1.42 -9.96 18.08
CA ARG A 325 2.74 -10.32 18.66
C ARG A 325 3.86 -9.35 18.30
N ARG A 326 3.66 -8.50 17.31
CA ARG A 326 4.70 -7.58 16.81
C ARG A 326 5.17 -6.63 17.91
N GLN A 327 4.24 -6.02 18.63
CA GLN A 327 4.56 -5.09 19.70
C GLN A 327 5.04 -5.85 20.95
N ARG A 328 6.16 -5.38 21.54
CA ARG A 328 6.70 -5.96 22.78
C ARG A 328 5.80 -5.65 23.98
N ASP A 329 5.25 -4.44 24.04
CA ASP A 329 4.38 -4.00 25.13
C ASP A 329 2.95 -4.55 25.00
N ALA A 330 2.38 -5.01 26.11
CA ALA A 330 1.02 -5.56 26.14
C ALA A 330 -0.04 -4.51 25.76
N TRP A 331 0.08 -3.29 26.31
CA TRP A 331 -0.84 -2.21 26.02
C TRP A 331 -0.86 -1.85 24.52
N ALA A 332 0.30 -1.87 23.85
CA ALA A 332 0.41 -1.58 22.43
C ALA A 332 -0.22 -2.69 21.56
N ARG A 333 -0.14 -3.96 22.02
CA ARG A 333 -0.89 -5.06 21.38
C ARG A 333 -2.40 -4.88 21.52
N ASP A 334 -2.86 -4.45 22.71
CA ASP A 334 -4.30 -4.18 22.93
C ASP A 334 -4.78 -3.01 22.10
N ALA A 335 -4.02 -1.91 22.04
CA ALA A 335 -4.31 -0.77 21.15
C ALA A 335 -4.36 -1.21 19.67
N SER A 336 -3.45 -2.08 19.22
CA SER A 336 -3.46 -2.63 17.86
C SER A 336 -4.74 -3.42 17.57
N ARG A 337 -5.28 -4.16 18.55
CA ARG A 337 -6.57 -4.86 18.42
C ARG A 337 -7.76 -3.88 18.35
N LEU A 338 -7.69 -2.76 19.07
CA LEU A 338 -8.71 -1.71 18.98
C LEU A 338 -8.74 -1.08 17.58
N PHE A 339 -7.57 -0.71 17.04
CA PHE A 339 -7.48 -0.21 15.66
C PHE A 339 -8.02 -1.23 14.64
N ALA A 340 -7.67 -2.50 14.81
CA ALA A 340 -8.16 -3.57 13.93
C ALA A 340 -9.67 -3.81 13.99
N ARG A 341 -10.34 -3.34 15.03
CA ARG A 341 -11.80 -3.38 15.18
C ARG A 341 -12.48 -2.07 14.78
N GLY A 342 -11.74 -1.11 14.22
CA GLY A 342 -12.24 0.22 13.86
C GLY A 342 -12.46 1.15 15.04
N LYS A 343 -12.02 0.77 16.26
CA LYS A 343 -12.10 1.57 17.49
C LYS A 343 -10.89 2.49 17.59
N VAL A 344 -10.81 3.43 16.64
CA VAL A 344 -9.63 4.29 16.47
C VAL A 344 -9.45 5.20 17.68
N GLU A 345 -10.52 5.81 18.18
CA GLU A 345 -10.51 6.70 19.33
C GLU A 345 -9.96 6.00 20.57
N GLU A 346 -10.53 4.83 20.95
CA GLU A 346 -10.05 4.05 22.08
C GLU A 346 -8.57 3.63 21.93
N GLY A 347 -8.14 3.34 20.70
CA GLY A 347 -6.76 3.01 20.39
C GLY A 347 -5.82 4.20 20.56
N LEU A 348 -6.21 5.39 20.10
CA LEU A 348 -5.45 6.62 20.26
C LEU A 348 -5.39 7.06 21.74
N ASP A 349 -6.48 6.91 22.49
CA ASP A 349 -6.51 7.18 23.92
C ASP A 349 -5.46 6.34 24.68
N ALA A 350 -5.31 5.06 24.32
CA ALA A 350 -4.28 4.22 24.90
C ALA A 350 -2.86 4.78 24.63
N TYR A 351 -2.61 5.31 23.43
CA TYR A 351 -1.34 5.97 23.09
C TYR A 351 -1.18 7.31 23.83
N ALA A 352 -2.25 8.10 23.99
CA ALA A 352 -2.23 9.35 24.73
C ALA A 352 -1.89 9.11 26.20
N GLN A 353 -2.49 8.10 26.85
CA GLN A 353 -2.20 7.72 28.24
C GLN A 353 -0.73 7.32 28.46
N GLN A 354 -0.05 6.85 27.43
CA GLN A 354 1.37 6.51 27.46
C GLN A 354 2.28 7.68 27.03
N GLY A 355 1.72 8.89 26.81
CA GLY A 355 2.46 10.06 26.36
C GLY A 355 3.09 9.86 24.96
N ARG A 356 2.39 9.15 24.07
CA ARG A 356 2.83 8.84 22.70
C ARG A 356 2.17 9.71 21.63
N ILE A 357 1.35 10.66 22.02
CA ILE A 357 0.76 11.67 21.13
C ILE A 357 1.42 13.00 21.44
N VAL A 358 1.96 13.63 20.42
CA VAL A 358 2.62 14.92 20.47
C VAL A 358 1.78 15.89 19.65
N GLU A 359 1.35 16.98 20.27
CA GLU A 359 0.55 18.00 19.62
C GLU A 359 1.29 19.34 19.59
N THR A 360 1.09 20.10 18.50
CA THR A 360 1.56 21.48 18.33
C THR A 360 0.45 22.32 17.70
N GLU A 361 0.61 23.64 17.70
CA GLU A 361 -0.36 24.51 17.03
C GLU A 361 -0.21 24.42 15.51
N THR A 362 1.03 24.45 15.00
CA THR A 362 1.32 24.55 13.58
C THR A 362 2.02 23.31 13.02
N ARG A 363 1.88 23.12 11.70
CA ARG A 363 2.54 22.05 10.95
C ARG A 363 4.06 22.21 10.91
N ALA A 364 4.55 23.45 10.91
CA ALA A 364 6.00 23.69 10.96
C ALA A 364 6.59 23.17 12.27
N GLU A 365 5.97 23.53 13.40
CA GLU A 365 6.40 23.08 14.73
C GLU A 365 6.36 21.55 14.85
N ILE A 366 5.32 20.87 14.33
CA ILE A 366 5.23 19.42 14.43
C ILE A 366 6.28 18.70 13.59
N VAL A 367 6.62 19.23 12.41
CA VAL A 367 7.71 18.71 11.57
C VAL A 367 9.05 18.87 12.28
N ASP A 368 9.34 20.05 12.86
CA ASP A 368 10.56 20.29 13.62
C ASP A 368 10.66 19.34 14.83
N ARG A 369 9.54 19.08 15.49
CA ARG A 369 9.47 18.15 16.61
C ARG A 369 9.76 16.70 16.16
N ILE A 370 9.18 16.24 15.06
CA ILE A 370 9.49 14.92 14.49
C ILE A 370 10.99 14.80 14.22
N VAL A 371 11.58 15.81 13.59
CA VAL A 371 13.00 15.82 13.22
C VAL A 371 13.88 15.77 14.47
N ALA A 372 13.57 16.57 15.49
CA ALA A 372 14.31 16.57 16.74
C ALA A 372 14.21 15.23 17.49
N ASP A 373 13.01 14.65 17.59
CA ASP A 373 12.79 13.38 18.28
C ASP A 373 13.43 12.20 17.52
N TRP A 374 13.41 12.24 16.19
CA TRP A 374 14.12 11.27 15.36
C TRP A 374 15.65 11.37 15.53
N ALA A 375 16.20 12.59 15.54
CA ALA A 375 17.63 12.83 15.75
C ALA A 375 18.09 12.34 17.13
N ASN A 376 17.29 12.58 18.17
CA ASN A 376 17.56 12.07 19.52
C ASN A 376 17.55 10.53 19.54
N ALA A 377 16.50 9.92 18.99
CA ALA A 377 16.40 8.46 18.93
C ALA A 377 17.57 7.83 18.17
N ARG A 378 17.99 8.46 17.06
CA ARG A 378 19.14 8.02 16.29
C ARG A 378 20.42 8.06 17.12
N ARG A 379 20.68 9.16 17.85
CA ARG A 379 21.86 9.29 18.74
C ARG A 379 21.87 8.24 19.84
N ASP A 380 20.73 8.02 20.50
CA ASP A 380 20.58 7.01 21.55
C ASP A 380 20.90 5.59 21.02
N LEU A 381 20.42 5.27 19.82
CA LEU A 381 20.69 3.98 19.19
C LEU A 381 22.16 3.83 18.81
N LEU A 382 22.79 4.86 18.28
CA LEU A 382 24.22 4.84 17.95
C LEU A 382 25.09 4.68 19.20
N GLN A 383 24.74 5.29 20.32
CA GLN A 383 25.43 5.09 21.60
C GLN A 383 25.31 3.64 22.07
N LYS A 384 24.11 3.07 22.03
CA LYS A 384 23.89 1.66 22.40
C LYS A 384 24.60 0.68 21.46
N SER A 385 24.74 1.02 20.19
CA SER A 385 25.40 0.20 19.18
C SER A 385 26.94 0.29 19.25
N ALA A 386 27.49 1.26 19.99
CA ALA A 386 28.95 1.40 20.14
C ALA A 386 29.60 0.17 20.78
N ASP A 387 28.87 -0.55 21.65
CA ASP A 387 29.31 -1.76 22.34
C ASP A 387 28.83 -3.07 21.66
N GLY A 388 28.20 -2.97 20.47
CA GLY A 388 27.58 -4.10 19.77
C GLY A 388 28.40 -4.65 18.58
N GLU A 389 27.83 -5.64 17.88
CA GLU A 389 28.45 -6.33 16.73
C GLU A 389 28.78 -5.38 15.53
N HIS A 390 28.12 -4.23 15.43
CA HIS A 390 28.33 -3.23 14.38
C HIS A 390 28.45 -1.82 14.96
N PRO A 391 29.61 -1.45 15.56
CA PRO A 391 29.80 -0.16 16.20
C PRO A 391 29.51 1.02 15.27
N GLY A 392 28.68 1.96 15.75
CA GLY A 392 28.39 3.22 15.06
C GLY A 392 27.51 3.12 13.82
N ARG A 393 26.79 2.00 13.60
CA ARG A 393 25.83 1.84 12.50
C ARG A 393 24.47 1.44 13.01
N LEU A 394 23.44 2.07 12.47
CA LEU A 394 22.05 1.63 12.66
C LEU A 394 21.71 0.51 11.68
N ARG A 395 20.88 -0.43 12.16
CA ARG A 395 20.19 -1.36 11.26
C ARG A 395 19.10 -0.59 10.51
N GLY A 396 18.78 -1.04 9.31
CA GLY A 396 17.80 -0.38 8.47
C GLY A 396 16.37 -0.40 9.01
N ASP A 397 16.07 -1.32 9.94
CA ASP A 397 14.75 -1.55 10.52
C ASP A 397 14.55 -0.91 11.90
N GLU A 398 15.42 0.01 12.33
CA GLU A 398 15.30 0.62 13.66
C GLU A 398 14.38 1.84 13.69
N LEU A 399 14.48 2.74 12.73
CA LEU A 399 13.72 3.99 12.70
C LEU A 399 13.05 4.21 11.35
N LEU A 400 11.77 4.63 11.37
CA LEU A 400 11.04 5.00 10.16
C LEU A 400 10.06 6.15 10.46
N VAL A 401 10.11 7.19 9.64
CA VAL A 401 9.14 8.29 9.67
C VAL A 401 8.05 8.01 8.64
N LEU A 402 6.79 8.16 9.03
CA LEU A 402 5.62 7.86 8.21
C LEU A 402 4.77 9.11 7.99
N ALA A 403 4.31 9.32 6.77
CA ALA A 403 3.34 10.35 6.43
C ALA A 403 2.36 9.85 5.37
N HIS A 404 1.23 10.55 5.22
CA HIS A 404 0.21 10.15 4.23
C HIS A 404 0.61 10.57 2.81
N THR A 405 1.03 11.83 2.61
CA THR A 405 1.25 12.38 1.27
C THR A 405 2.71 12.29 0.83
N ASN A 406 2.94 12.20 -0.49
CA ASN A 406 4.30 12.26 -1.04
C ASN A 406 4.98 13.62 -0.81
N ASP A 407 4.19 14.70 -0.66
CA ASP A 407 4.73 16.04 -0.38
C ASP A 407 5.32 16.11 1.03
N ASP A 408 4.60 15.58 2.01
CA ASP A 408 5.07 15.47 3.39
C ASP A 408 6.31 14.60 3.50
N VAL A 409 6.30 13.46 2.82
CA VAL A 409 7.47 12.57 2.76
C VAL A 409 8.69 13.28 2.19
N ARG A 410 8.53 14.10 1.14
CA ARG A 410 9.64 14.89 0.58
C ARG A 410 10.18 15.91 1.56
N LYS A 411 9.30 16.68 2.21
CA LYS A 411 9.67 17.68 3.23
C LYS A 411 10.41 17.02 4.40
N LEU A 412 9.86 15.94 4.94
CA LEU A 412 10.48 15.17 6.02
C LEU A 412 11.84 14.60 5.60
N ASN A 413 11.97 13.99 4.42
CA ASN A 413 13.24 13.48 3.94
C ASN A 413 14.30 14.58 3.84
N THR A 414 13.92 15.78 3.35
CA THR A 414 14.85 16.92 3.29
C THR A 414 15.29 17.35 4.68
N SER A 415 14.38 17.51 5.63
CA SER A 415 14.70 17.95 6.99
C SER A 415 15.55 16.92 7.74
N LEU A 416 15.23 15.63 7.62
CA LEU A 416 15.96 14.53 8.25
C LEU A 416 17.39 14.40 7.66
N ARG A 417 17.52 14.55 6.34
CA ARG A 417 18.84 14.56 5.67
C ARG A 417 19.69 15.75 6.12
N ASN A 418 19.09 16.92 6.32
CA ASN A 418 19.81 18.10 6.82
C ASN A 418 20.40 17.85 8.22
N VAL A 419 19.71 17.09 9.09
CA VAL A 419 20.29 16.66 10.37
C VAL A 419 21.54 15.80 10.13
N MET A 420 21.47 14.84 9.21
CA MET A 420 22.61 13.97 8.90
C MET A 420 23.81 14.75 8.36
N ILE A 421 23.55 15.77 7.53
CA ILE A 421 24.59 16.69 7.03
C ILE A 421 25.20 17.48 8.19
N GLY A 422 24.36 18.08 9.06
CA GLY A 422 24.79 18.87 10.21
C GLY A 422 25.61 18.07 11.23
N GLU A 423 25.33 16.78 11.39
CA GLU A 423 26.09 15.86 12.23
C GLU A 423 27.36 15.30 11.55
N GLY A 424 27.64 15.66 10.29
CA GLY A 424 28.79 15.14 9.53
C GLY A 424 28.69 13.63 9.24
N ALA A 425 27.48 13.07 9.27
CA ALA A 425 27.24 11.63 9.11
C ALA A 425 27.23 11.18 7.64
N LEU A 426 27.24 12.12 6.69
CA LEU A 426 27.22 11.87 5.26
C LEU A 426 28.57 12.24 4.63
N THR A 427 29.10 11.36 3.76
CA THR A 427 30.39 11.59 3.10
C THR A 427 30.31 11.28 1.60
N GLY A 428 31.14 11.98 0.81
CA GLY A 428 31.27 11.71 -0.62
C GLY A 428 30.01 12.01 -1.43
N ALA A 429 29.32 13.10 -1.12
CA ALA A 429 28.09 13.52 -1.80
C ALA A 429 28.30 13.69 -3.31
N ARG A 430 27.36 13.16 -4.12
CA ARG A 430 27.33 13.26 -5.58
C ARG A 430 25.92 13.47 -6.09
N GLU A 431 25.84 14.24 -7.17
CA GLU A 431 24.59 14.39 -7.91
C GLU A 431 24.25 13.09 -8.65
N PHE A 432 22.98 12.75 -8.64
CA PHE A 432 22.43 11.56 -9.30
C PHE A 432 21.10 11.94 -9.97
N GLN A 433 20.99 11.66 -11.26
CA GLN A 433 19.78 11.93 -12.02
C GLN A 433 18.73 10.87 -11.73
N THR A 434 17.73 11.22 -10.93
CA THR A 434 16.58 10.33 -10.66
C THR A 434 15.45 10.57 -11.65
N ALA A 435 14.45 9.66 -11.66
CA ALA A 435 13.22 9.85 -12.44
C ALA A 435 12.39 11.06 -11.98
N ARG A 436 12.65 11.57 -10.75
CA ARG A 436 11.95 12.73 -10.15
C ARG A 436 12.80 14.01 -10.15
N GLY A 437 13.86 14.04 -10.95
CA GLY A 437 14.82 15.14 -11.05
C GLY A 437 16.13 14.86 -10.35
N LEU A 438 17.00 15.86 -10.36
CA LEU A 438 18.34 15.77 -9.76
C LEU A 438 18.24 15.63 -8.24
N ARG A 439 19.01 14.70 -7.68
CA ARG A 439 19.15 14.49 -6.24
C ARG A 439 20.63 14.35 -5.91
N GLU A 440 20.99 14.71 -4.72
CA GLU A 440 22.30 14.44 -4.17
C GLU A 440 22.24 13.25 -3.22
N PHE A 441 23.15 12.27 -3.39
CA PHE A 441 23.32 11.14 -2.49
C PHE A 441 24.76 11.07 -1.98
N ALA A 442 24.89 10.66 -0.72
CA ALA A 442 26.16 10.49 -0.03
C ALA A 442 26.22 9.12 0.66
N ALA A 443 27.41 8.63 0.96
CA ALA A 443 27.54 7.48 1.86
C ALA A 443 26.95 7.82 3.23
N GLY A 444 26.08 6.97 3.74
CA GLY A 444 25.27 7.18 4.93
C GLY A 444 23.80 7.56 4.64
N ASP A 445 23.47 8.00 3.42
CA ASP A 445 22.09 8.31 3.06
C ASP A 445 21.19 7.07 3.08
N ARG A 446 19.98 7.22 3.60
CA ARG A 446 18.89 6.24 3.46
C ARG A 446 18.18 6.45 2.15
N ILE A 447 17.93 5.39 1.41
CA ILE A 447 17.23 5.44 0.13
C ILE A 447 16.10 4.44 0.07
N ILE A 448 15.14 4.73 -0.83
CA ILE A 448 14.02 3.86 -1.17
C ILE A 448 14.01 3.60 -2.68
N PHE A 449 13.83 2.35 -3.08
CA PHE A 449 13.62 1.95 -4.47
C PHE A 449 12.15 2.10 -4.85
N LEU A 450 11.86 2.68 -6.01
CA LEU A 450 10.51 3.06 -6.43
C LEU A 450 9.95 2.17 -7.54
N GLU A 451 10.77 1.26 -8.09
CA GLU A 451 10.41 0.34 -9.16
C GLU A 451 11.19 -0.96 -9.04
N ASN A 452 10.60 -2.06 -9.52
CA ASN A 452 11.28 -3.35 -9.58
C ASN A 452 12.34 -3.34 -10.68
N ALA A 453 13.54 -3.78 -10.38
CA ALA A 453 14.60 -3.90 -11.37
C ALA A 453 15.53 -5.08 -11.09
N ARG A 454 16.14 -5.57 -12.18
CA ARG A 454 17.20 -6.58 -12.14
C ARG A 454 18.46 -5.96 -12.72
N PHE A 455 19.53 -5.96 -11.96
CA PHE A 455 20.82 -5.45 -12.39
C PHE A 455 21.80 -6.58 -12.68
N VAL A 456 22.60 -6.39 -13.69
CA VAL A 456 23.77 -7.23 -13.99
C VAL A 456 24.96 -6.29 -14.21
N GLU A 457 25.43 -5.69 -13.12
CA GLU A 457 26.62 -4.84 -13.20
C GLU A 457 27.87 -5.69 -13.47
N PRO A 458 28.72 -5.31 -14.44
CA PRO A 458 29.90 -6.11 -14.83
C PRO A 458 30.89 -6.36 -13.68
N ARG A 459 30.98 -5.44 -12.69
CA ARG A 459 31.82 -5.60 -11.50
C ARG A 459 31.18 -6.43 -10.40
N ALA A 460 29.86 -6.53 -10.38
CA ALA A 460 29.10 -7.34 -9.46
C ALA A 460 28.92 -8.80 -9.92
N ARG A 461 29.61 -9.23 -10.97
CA ARG A 461 29.56 -10.63 -11.48
C ARG A 461 29.85 -11.67 -10.41
N ARG A 462 30.61 -11.32 -9.36
CA ARG A 462 30.85 -12.21 -8.21
C ARG A 462 29.65 -12.31 -7.26
N LEU A 463 28.71 -11.37 -7.31
CA LEU A 463 27.52 -11.33 -6.46
C LEU A 463 26.28 -11.94 -7.13
N GLY A 464 26.39 -12.31 -8.42
CA GLY A 464 25.25 -12.78 -9.20
C GLY A 464 24.29 -11.65 -9.62
N PRO A 465 23.15 -11.99 -10.21
CA PRO A 465 22.13 -11.00 -10.56
C PRO A 465 21.50 -10.39 -9.31
N GLN A 466 21.50 -9.05 -9.26
CA GLN A 466 20.97 -8.26 -8.15
C GLN A 466 19.56 -7.81 -8.49
N TYR A 467 18.66 -7.89 -7.53
CA TYR A 467 17.26 -7.51 -7.68
C TYR A 467 16.90 -6.45 -6.65
N VAL A 468 16.16 -5.45 -7.06
CA VAL A 468 15.47 -4.53 -6.16
C VAL A 468 13.99 -4.52 -6.46
N LYS A 469 13.19 -4.29 -5.45
CA LYS A 469 11.73 -4.23 -5.54
C LYS A 469 11.23 -2.86 -5.09
N ASN A 470 10.09 -2.44 -5.62
CA ASN A 470 9.44 -1.22 -5.18
C ASN A 470 9.15 -1.25 -3.67
N GLY A 471 9.55 -0.19 -2.97
CA GLY A 471 9.43 -0.06 -1.52
C GLY A 471 10.57 -0.65 -0.71
N MET A 472 11.56 -1.32 -1.33
CA MET A 472 12.78 -1.72 -0.63
C MET A 472 13.55 -0.51 -0.15
N LEU A 473 14.12 -0.63 1.05
CA LEU A 473 14.96 0.38 1.68
C LEU A 473 16.41 -0.12 1.74
N GLY A 474 17.33 0.84 1.75
CA GLY A 474 18.74 0.54 1.92
C GLY A 474 19.52 1.77 2.35
N THR A 475 20.79 1.56 2.65
CA THR A 475 21.75 2.61 3.02
C THR A 475 22.84 2.68 1.98
N VAL A 476 23.13 3.87 1.48
CA VAL A 476 24.27 4.11 0.57
C VAL A 476 25.57 3.85 1.35
N VAL A 477 26.35 2.90 0.88
CA VAL A 477 27.65 2.53 1.48
C VAL A 477 28.77 3.40 0.90
N SER A 478 28.68 3.65 -0.41
CA SER A 478 29.65 4.51 -1.11
C SER A 478 29.04 5.09 -2.38
N THR A 479 29.57 6.23 -2.79
CA THR A 479 29.28 6.87 -4.07
C THR A 479 30.52 6.78 -4.97
N GLY A 480 30.31 6.73 -6.27
CA GLY A 480 31.39 6.67 -7.24
C GLY A 480 31.02 7.37 -8.54
N ASP A 481 32.00 7.52 -9.42
CA ASP A 481 31.79 8.02 -10.78
C ASP A 481 32.49 7.09 -11.77
N ARG A 482 31.85 6.84 -12.89
CA ARG A 482 32.43 6.08 -13.99
C ARG A 482 32.15 6.78 -15.31
N ARG A 483 33.10 7.64 -15.71
CA ARG A 483 33.01 8.40 -16.97
C ARG A 483 31.74 9.27 -17.06
N GLY A 484 31.39 9.94 -15.95
CA GLY A 484 30.18 10.78 -15.86
C GLY A 484 28.92 10.05 -15.47
N ASP A 485 28.95 8.70 -15.31
CA ASP A 485 27.85 7.91 -14.76
C ASP A 485 28.02 7.76 -13.25
N THR A 486 27.19 8.44 -12.48
CA THR A 486 27.22 8.35 -11.01
C THR A 486 26.70 6.99 -10.54
N LEU A 487 27.48 6.35 -9.67
CA LEU A 487 27.21 5.04 -9.09
C LEU A 487 26.89 5.17 -7.60
N LEU A 488 25.90 4.41 -7.13
CA LEU A 488 25.60 4.21 -5.71
C LEU A 488 25.77 2.74 -5.36
N SER A 489 26.65 2.43 -4.41
CA SER A 489 26.69 1.11 -3.75
C SER A 489 25.78 1.16 -2.55
N VAL A 490 24.78 0.29 -2.49
CA VAL A 490 23.71 0.31 -1.51
C VAL A 490 23.65 -1.03 -0.79
N ARG A 491 23.62 -0.99 0.53
CA ARG A 491 23.29 -2.14 1.38
C ARG A 491 21.79 -2.16 1.62
N LEU A 492 21.14 -3.22 1.22
CA LEU A 492 19.70 -3.40 1.43
C LEU A 492 19.39 -3.77 2.88
N ASP A 493 18.25 -3.34 3.39
CA ASP A 493 17.79 -3.71 4.75
C ASP A 493 17.46 -5.21 4.88
N SER A 494 17.07 -5.84 3.77
CA SER A 494 16.86 -7.29 3.66
C SER A 494 18.17 -8.11 3.61
N GLY A 495 19.31 -7.45 3.60
CA GLY A 495 20.62 -8.05 3.39
C GLY A 495 21.07 -8.00 1.94
N GLY A 496 22.39 -8.13 1.74
CA GLY A 496 23.01 -8.02 0.42
C GLY A 496 23.31 -6.58 -0.01
N ASP A 497 24.19 -6.48 -1.00
CA ASP A 497 24.64 -5.21 -1.57
C ASP A 497 24.23 -5.12 -3.03
N VAL A 498 23.77 -3.95 -3.47
CA VAL A 498 23.48 -3.66 -4.87
C VAL A 498 24.24 -2.44 -5.33
N VAL A 499 24.62 -2.41 -6.61
CA VAL A 499 25.23 -1.24 -7.24
C VAL A 499 24.28 -0.75 -8.33
N ILE A 500 23.84 0.49 -8.22
CA ILE A 500 23.01 1.16 -9.21
C ILE A 500 23.76 2.31 -9.86
N SER A 501 23.50 2.56 -11.13
CA SER A 501 24.00 3.71 -11.87
C SER A 501 22.84 4.59 -12.34
N GLN A 502 23.07 5.89 -12.46
CA GLN A 502 22.03 6.81 -12.96
C GLN A 502 21.60 6.52 -14.41
N ASP A 503 22.46 5.86 -15.20
CA ASP A 503 22.14 5.49 -16.58
C ASP A 503 21.25 4.25 -16.64
N SER A 504 21.39 3.32 -15.67
CA SER A 504 20.66 2.05 -15.65
C SER A 504 19.40 2.06 -14.79
N TYR A 505 19.36 2.88 -13.72
CA TYR A 505 18.23 2.92 -12.79
C TYR A 505 18.05 4.29 -12.14
N ARG A 506 16.93 4.94 -12.41
CA ARG A 506 16.60 6.29 -11.92
C ARG A 506 15.47 6.32 -10.88
N ASN A 507 14.81 5.19 -10.61
CA ASN A 507 13.65 5.12 -9.73
C ASN A 507 14.06 4.95 -8.26
N VAL A 508 14.85 5.89 -7.76
CA VAL A 508 15.34 5.95 -6.38
C VAL A 508 15.09 7.34 -5.80
N ASP A 509 14.85 7.40 -4.48
CA ASP A 509 14.70 8.67 -3.73
C ASP A 509 15.23 8.49 -2.30
N HIS A 510 15.31 9.56 -1.50
CA HIS A 510 15.65 9.45 -0.09
C HIS A 510 14.59 8.65 0.68
N GLY A 511 15.02 7.86 1.65
CA GLY A 511 14.21 6.86 2.35
C GLY A 511 14.24 6.98 3.88
N TYR A 512 14.48 8.17 4.44
CA TYR A 512 14.33 8.43 5.89
C TYR A 512 12.87 8.44 6.32
N ALA A 513 12.00 8.94 5.44
CA ALA A 513 10.56 8.91 5.55
C ALA A 513 9.93 8.18 4.36
N ALA A 514 8.80 7.52 4.59
CA ALA A 514 8.02 6.82 3.56
C ALA A 514 6.52 7.12 3.72
N THR A 515 5.74 6.90 2.65
CA THR A 515 4.30 6.93 2.79
C THR A 515 3.80 5.72 3.58
N ILE A 516 2.69 5.89 4.32
CA ILE A 516 2.05 4.81 5.07
C ILE A 516 1.77 3.60 4.16
N HIS A 517 1.33 3.84 2.91
CA HIS A 517 1.12 2.78 1.92
C HIS A 517 2.39 1.97 1.62
N LYS A 518 3.53 2.66 1.42
CA LYS A 518 4.81 1.98 1.14
C LYS A 518 5.41 1.27 2.34
N SER A 519 4.99 1.64 3.56
CA SER A 519 5.42 0.96 4.78
C SER A 519 4.69 -0.36 5.03
N GLN A 520 3.66 -0.68 4.25
CA GLN A 520 2.93 -1.93 4.40
C GLN A 520 3.85 -3.13 4.21
N GLY A 521 3.66 -4.17 5.01
CA GLY A 521 4.59 -5.31 5.08
C GLY A 521 5.88 -5.03 5.87
N SER A 522 6.24 -3.76 6.17
CA SER A 522 7.42 -3.42 6.96
C SER A 522 7.18 -3.62 8.45
N THR A 523 8.25 -3.93 9.16
CA THR A 523 8.29 -3.92 10.63
C THR A 523 9.58 -3.23 11.05
N VAL A 524 9.47 -2.24 11.94
CA VAL A 524 10.60 -1.46 12.45
C VAL A 524 10.54 -1.37 13.98
N ASP A 525 11.64 -1.00 14.62
CA ASP A 525 11.62 -0.89 16.08
C ASP A 525 10.85 0.35 16.53
N ARG A 526 11.05 1.50 15.87
CA ARG A 526 10.34 2.74 16.22
C ARG A 526 9.80 3.49 15.00
N THR A 527 8.56 3.96 15.11
CA THR A 527 7.92 4.81 14.09
C THR A 527 7.59 6.20 14.63
N PHE A 528 7.68 7.20 13.75
CA PHE A 528 7.26 8.58 13.95
C PHE A 528 6.18 8.87 12.90
N VAL A 529 4.94 9.05 13.32
CA VAL A 529 3.80 9.14 12.41
C VAL A 529 3.29 10.57 12.36
N LEU A 530 3.41 11.23 11.20
CA LEU A 530 2.79 12.54 10.97
C LEU A 530 1.31 12.33 10.64
N ALA A 531 0.44 12.72 11.57
CA ALA A 531 -1.01 12.67 11.40
C ALA A 531 -1.50 13.89 10.61
N THR A 532 -2.53 13.68 9.80
CA THR A 532 -3.24 14.74 9.07
C THR A 532 -4.73 14.44 9.03
N GLY A 533 -5.57 15.46 8.86
CA GLY A 533 -7.03 15.31 8.74
C GLY A 533 -7.50 14.45 7.57
N MET A 534 -6.60 14.02 6.68
CA MET A 534 -6.90 13.09 5.57
C MET A 534 -6.67 11.62 5.94
N MET A 535 -6.16 11.32 7.13
CA MET A 535 -5.96 9.94 7.57
C MET A 535 -7.27 9.33 8.04
N ASP A 536 -7.66 8.24 7.41
CA ASP A 536 -8.79 7.41 7.82
C ASP A 536 -8.37 6.33 8.83
N GLN A 537 -9.34 5.51 9.25
CA GLN A 537 -9.11 4.42 10.18
C GLN A 537 -8.10 3.38 9.67
N HIS A 538 -8.06 3.11 8.36
CA HIS A 538 -7.18 2.11 7.76
C HIS A 538 -5.73 2.60 7.71
N LEU A 539 -5.52 3.86 7.33
CA LEU A 539 -4.22 4.52 7.36
C LEU A 539 -3.67 4.59 8.79
N THR A 540 -4.53 4.96 9.75
CA THR A 540 -4.16 5.01 11.17
C THR A 540 -3.75 3.64 11.69
N TYR A 541 -4.54 2.60 11.41
CA TYR A 541 -4.21 1.23 11.78
C TYR A 541 -2.86 0.79 11.21
N VAL A 542 -2.63 0.99 9.92
CA VAL A 542 -1.36 0.61 9.30
C VAL A 542 -0.20 1.36 9.91
N ALA A 543 -0.29 2.69 10.07
CA ALA A 543 0.79 3.52 10.59
C ALA A 543 1.17 3.14 12.04
N MET A 544 0.16 2.98 12.90
CA MET A 544 0.34 2.73 14.34
C MET A 544 0.70 1.29 14.67
N THR A 545 0.72 0.38 13.68
CA THR A 545 1.04 -1.05 13.90
C THR A 545 2.34 -1.51 13.24
N ARG A 546 3.20 -0.60 12.73
CA ARG A 546 4.49 -0.97 12.09
C ARG A 546 5.61 -1.24 13.09
N HIS A 547 5.54 -0.69 14.30
CA HIS A 547 6.59 -0.74 15.31
C HIS A 547 6.63 -2.08 16.08
N ARG A 548 7.83 -2.39 16.62
CA ARG A 548 8.02 -3.42 17.66
C ARG A 548 8.03 -2.80 19.05
N ASP A 549 8.76 -1.70 19.22
CA ASP A 549 9.01 -1.08 20.53
C ASP A 549 8.21 0.20 20.75
N ARG A 550 8.16 1.10 19.75
CA ARG A 550 7.57 2.41 19.97
C ARG A 550 6.97 3.00 18.70
N ALA A 551 5.79 3.55 18.82
CA ALA A 551 5.21 4.48 17.84
C ALA A 551 4.81 5.77 18.55
N ASP A 552 5.19 6.90 17.98
CA ASP A 552 4.77 8.23 18.40
C ASP A 552 3.95 8.88 17.28
N LEU A 553 2.78 9.42 17.62
CA LEU A 553 1.90 10.14 16.70
C LEU A 553 2.10 11.64 16.89
N TYR A 554 2.25 12.37 15.80
CA TYR A 554 2.51 13.80 15.75
C TYR A 554 1.41 14.50 15.00
N ALA A 555 0.69 15.41 15.64
CA ALA A 555 -0.46 16.12 15.10
C ALA A 555 -0.32 17.63 15.28
N ALA A 556 -0.55 18.40 14.21
CA ALA A 556 -0.70 19.85 14.30
C ALA A 556 -2.19 20.17 14.34
N LYS A 557 -2.63 21.04 15.26
CA LYS A 557 -4.05 21.39 15.41
C LYS A 557 -4.61 22.02 14.13
N GLU A 558 -3.82 22.86 13.45
CA GLU A 558 -4.23 23.50 12.20
C GLU A 558 -4.60 22.49 11.07
N ASP A 559 -4.08 21.25 11.11
CA ASP A 559 -4.41 20.22 10.12
C ASP A 559 -5.81 19.60 10.35
N PHE A 560 -6.39 19.79 11.53
CA PHE A 560 -7.68 19.22 11.94
C PHE A 560 -8.75 20.29 12.15
N GLU A 561 -8.37 21.56 12.23
CA GLU A 561 -9.32 22.66 12.25
C GLU A 561 -10.07 22.71 10.92
N ALA A 562 -11.40 22.75 10.99
CA ALA A 562 -12.21 22.98 9.81
C ALA A 562 -11.77 24.31 9.20
N LYS A 563 -11.22 24.30 7.99
CA LYS A 563 -10.98 25.55 7.25
C LYS A 563 -12.32 26.29 7.25
N PRO A 564 -12.35 27.56 7.70
CA PRO A 564 -13.60 28.30 7.69
C PRO A 564 -14.19 28.20 6.29
N GLU A 565 -15.41 27.70 6.20
CA GLU A 565 -16.18 27.77 4.95
C GLU A 565 -16.23 29.26 4.62
N TRP A 566 -15.50 29.63 3.58
CA TRP A 566 -15.60 30.99 3.05
C TRP A 566 -17.05 31.16 2.56
N GLY A 567 -17.85 31.86 3.38
CA GLY A 567 -19.23 32.20 3.10
C GLY A 567 -19.40 33.05 1.84
#